data_d912f4dc11998419e0d88cf0b151ef99
#
_entry.id   d912f4dc11998419e0d88cf0b151ef99
#
_cell.length_a   1.000
_cell.length_b   1.000
_cell.length_c   1.000
_cell.angle_alpha   90.00
_cell.angle_beta   90.00
_cell.angle_gamma   90.00
#
_symmetry.space_group_name_H-M   'P 1'
#
loop_
_entity.id
_entity.type
_entity.pdbx_description
1 polymer ?
#
loop_
_entity_poly.entity_id
_entity_poly.type
_entity_poly.pdbx_seq_one_letter_code
_entity_poly.pdbx_strand_id
1 'polypeptide(L)'
;MRYLFSILIVLIPACRLSLACGPRDRLYTAEEYFTFRICGEDMSGTGIRNSRSWRENPLMDNCRSWAKITSTDIPLEDIQQVVYHWEYDRLEKLHADAVAGKEKNDNAFADWLIREKDTEITSFLLLAKQCEQTRAKQCSAWYYPVQGDEENTLLTEIVEKAKEYKGKRLFDRYTLQMMRALISLRQYNECLNIWLERKNFFHKGVIEEMAKNYAAGAYYHIGEITKAKRMFTETGDIVSYVFCMNKEGKTYDSYDMLPILYQREPNDKRLFHLMQNIIHYDREI
;
A
#
# COMPACT_ATOMS: atom_id res chain seq x y z
N MET A 1 31.98 46.33 -21.25
CA MET A 1 30.92 45.53 -21.88
C MET A 1 31.29 44.03 -22.10
N ARG A 2 32.53 43.61 -22.21
CA ARG A 2 32.90 42.17 -22.38
C ARG A 2 32.67 41.28 -21.16
N TYR A 3 32.72 41.83 -19.95
CA TYR A 3 32.52 41.06 -18.71
C TYR A 3 31.07 40.79 -18.37
N LEU A 4 30.16 41.64 -18.83
CA LEU A 4 28.71 41.45 -18.61
C LEU A 4 28.14 40.26 -19.41
N PHE A 5 28.71 40.00 -20.61
CA PHE A 5 28.33 38.83 -21.42
C PHE A 5 28.81 37.52 -20.85
N SER A 6 29.99 37.51 -20.22
CA SER A 6 30.54 36.30 -19.58
C SER A 6 29.75 35.89 -18.32
N ILE A 7 29.21 36.85 -17.56
CA ILE A 7 28.36 36.56 -16.39
C ILE A 7 26.99 36.02 -16.81
N LEU A 8 26.47 36.49 -17.95
CA LEU A 8 25.18 36.01 -18.47
C LEU A 8 25.26 34.55 -18.96
N ILE A 9 26.39 34.14 -19.55
CA ILE A 9 26.60 32.79 -20.03
C ILE A 9 26.78 31.78 -18.89
N VAL A 10 27.31 32.20 -17.75
CA VAL A 10 27.46 31.35 -16.56
C VAL A 10 26.15 31.20 -15.79
N LEU A 11 25.27 32.21 -15.82
CA LEU A 11 23.98 32.16 -15.13
C LEU A 11 22.92 31.30 -15.85
N ILE A 12 23.02 31.16 -17.18
CA ILE A 12 22.08 30.36 -17.96
C ILE A 12 22.16 28.85 -17.66
N PRO A 13 23.34 28.21 -17.51
CA PRO A 13 23.42 26.81 -17.08
C PRO A 13 23.04 26.62 -15.62
N ALA A 14 23.33 27.57 -14.72
CA ALA A 14 22.95 27.50 -13.33
C ALA A 14 21.43 27.53 -13.12
N CYS A 15 20.70 28.32 -13.93
CA CYS A 15 19.24 28.33 -13.91
C CYS A 15 18.60 27.06 -14.50
N ARG A 16 19.31 26.29 -15.32
CA ARG A 16 18.81 25.01 -15.84
C ARG A 16 18.98 23.85 -14.86
N LEU A 17 19.86 23.97 -13.88
CA LEU A 17 20.05 22.98 -12.82
C LEU A 17 19.04 23.13 -11.68
N SER A 18 18.28 24.23 -11.66
CA SER A 18 17.21 24.44 -10.67
C SER A 18 15.80 24.14 -11.23
N LEU A 19 15.67 23.43 -12.33
CA LEU A 19 14.47 22.66 -12.64
C LEU A 19 14.44 21.48 -11.67
N ALA A 20 14.42 21.84 -10.41
CA ALA A 20 14.18 20.97 -9.29
C ALA A 20 12.96 20.11 -9.61
N CYS A 21 13.13 18.85 -9.37
CA CYS A 21 12.10 17.90 -9.09
C CYS A 21 11.02 18.54 -8.20
N GLY A 22 10.04 19.19 -8.83
CA GLY A 22 8.77 19.42 -8.15
C GLY A 22 8.21 18.05 -7.76
N PRO A 23 7.52 17.90 -6.65
CA PRO A 23 6.84 16.69 -6.32
C PRO A 23 5.94 16.36 -7.52
N ARG A 24 6.30 15.33 -8.30
CA ARG A 24 5.30 14.69 -9.14
C ARG A 24 4.27 14.19 -8.15
N ASP A 25 3.03 14.67 -8.28
CA ASP A 25 1.88 14.00 -7.68
C ASP A 25 1.97 12.55 -8.11
N ARG A 26 2.57 11.72 -7.25
CA ARG A 26 2.59 10.29 -7.46
C ARG A 26 1.18 9.83 -7.17
N LEU A 27 0.41 9.68 -8.22
CA LEU A 27 -0.80 8.88 -8.15
C LEU A 27 -0.43 7.56 -7.48
N TYR A 28 -1.06 7.28 -6.36
CA TYR A 28 -0.96 5.99 -5.68
C TYR A 28 -1.37 4.94 -6.70
N THR A 29 -0.44 4.10 -7.12
CA THR A 29 -0.80 2.99 -7.98
C THR A 29 -1.49 1.92 -7.14
N ALA A 30 -2.45 1.19 -7.72
CA ALA A 30 -3.12 0.10 -7.02
C ALA A 30 -2.13 -0.92 -6.43
N GLU A 31 -0.95 -1.06 -7.02
CA GLU A 31 0.15 -1.92 -6.55
C GLU A 31 0.75 -1.45 -5.21
N GLU A 32 0.73 -0.16 -4.92
CA GLU A 32 1.25 0.41 -3.67
C GLU A 32 0.35 0.10 -2.46
N TYR A 33 -0.87 -0.41 -2.67
CA TYR A 33 -1.74 -0.88 -1.59
C TYR A 33 -1.26 -2.15 -0.91
N PHE A 34 -0.45 -2.96 -1.60
CA PHE A 34 -0.07 -4.28 -1.15
C PHE A 34 1.31 -4.34 -0.47
N THR A 35 2.05 -3.23 -0.50
CA THR A 35 3.31 -3.09 0.20
C THR A 35 3.16 -2.10 1.35
N PHE A 36 3.79 -2.41 2.49
CA PHE A 36 3.93 -1.42 3.54
C PHE A 36 4.87 -0.33 3.04
N ARG A 37 4.41 0.91 3.04
CA ARG A 37 5.23 2.03 2.65
C ARG A 37 5.65 2.83 3.87
N ILE A 38 6.95 2.96 4.05
CA ILE A 38 7.52 3.84 5.06
C ILE A 38 7.52 5.25 4.46
N CYS A 39 6.56 6.08 4.86
CA CYS A 39 6.46 7.46 4.38
C CYS A 39 7.67 8.27 4.82
N GLY A 40 8.28 9.01 3.89
CA GLY A 40 9.38 9.95 4.17
C GLY A 40 10.79 9.36 4.11
N GLU A 41 10.96 8.09 3.77
CA GLU A 41 12.29 7.53 3.51
C GLU A 41 12.62 7.52 2.01
N ASP A 42 13.83 7.97 1.69
CA ASP A 42 14.31 8.03 0.30
C ASP A 42 14.74 6.64 -0.17
N MET A 43 14.11 6.17 -1.24
CA MET A 43 14.40 4.90 -1.88
C MET A 43 15.51 4.99 -2.91
N SER A 44 16.07 6.17 -3.18
CA SER A 44 16.99 6.41 -4.31
C SER A 44 18.29 5.61 -4.21
N GLY A 45 18.70 5.22 -3.01
CA GLY A 45 19.92 4.45 -2.77
C GLY A 45 19.77 2.93 -2.82
N THR A 46 18.54 2.40 -2.92
CA THR A 46 18.32 0.95 -2.80
C THR A 46 18.41 0.19 -4.13
N GLY A 47 18.50 0.87 -5.26
CA GLY A 47 18.47 0.24 -6.59
C GLY A 47 17.15 -0.47 -6.94
N ILE A 48 16.22 -0.55 -6.00
CA ILE A 48 14.93 -1.25 -6.16
C ILE A 48 13.89 -0.26 -6.68
N ARG A 49 13.83 -0.08 -7.99
CA ARG A 49 12.91 0.88 -8.62
C ARG A 49 11.45 0.41 -8.67
N ASN A 50 11.19 -0.88 -8.59
CA ASN A 50 9.85 -1.47 -8.71
C ASN A 50 9.73 -2.65 -7.75
N SER A 51 9.48 -2.37 -6.47
CA SER A 51 9.15 -3.42 -5.53
C SER A 51 7.70 -3.85 -5.72
N ARG A 52 7.51 -4.95 -6.35
CA ARG A 52 6.24 -5.65 -6.36
C ARG A 52 6.21 -6.58 -5.14
N SER A 53 5.02 -6.78 -4.60
CA SER A 53 4.81 -7.81 -3.58
C SER A 53 5.24 -9.18 -4.14
N TRP A 54 5.55 -10.14 -3.27
CA TRP A 54 5.86 -11.52 -3.67
C TRP A 54 4.82 -12.17 -4.56
N ARG A 55 3.57 -11.76 -4.40
CA ARG A 55 2.50 -12.24 -5.25
C ARG A 55 2.67 -11.68 -6.64
N GLU A 56 2.54 -12.54 -7.64
CA GLU A 56 2.61 -12.14 -9.05
C GLU A 56 1.58 -11.06 -9.38
N ASN A 57 0.40 -11.17 -8.78
CA ASN A 57 -0.67 -10.19 -8.94
C ASN A 57 -1.54 -10.06 -7.66
N PRO A 58 -1.06 -9.36 -6.62
CA PRO A 58 -1.77 -9.22 -5.35
C PRO A 58 -3.13 -8.51 -5.50
N LEU A 59 -3.25 -7.63 -6.48
CA LEU A 59 -4.50 -6.95 -6.81
C LEU A 59 -5.55 -7.97 -7.25
N MET A 60 -5.20 -8.86 -8.18
CA MET A 60 -6.13 -9.90 -8.65
C MET A 60 -6.42 -10.93 -7.55
N ASP A 61 -5.48 -11.23 -6.67
CA ASP A 61 -5.73 -12.09 -5.50
C ASP A 61 -6.76 -11.46 -4.57
N ASN A 62 -6.72 -10.14 -4.37
CA ASN A 62 -7.75 -9.45 -3.61
C ASN A 62 -9.09 -9.44 -4.36
N CYS A 63 -9.11 -9.25 -5.69
CA CYS A 63 -10.34 -9.39 -6.48
C CYS A 63 -10.94 -10.80 -6.35
N ARG A 64 -10.12 -11.84 -6.43
CA ARG A 64 -10.57 -13.23 -6.17
C ARG A 64 -11.12 -13.42 -4.77
N SER A 65 -10.53 -12.75 -3.78
CA SER A 65 -11.04 -12.80 -2.41
C SER A 65 -12.37 -12.06 -2.23
N TRP A 66 -12.62 -11.02 -3.03
CA TRP A 66 -13.94 -10.38 -3.12
C TRP A 66 -14.97 -11.29 -3.79
N ALA A 67 -14.62 -11.90 -4.92
CA ALA A 67 -15.49 -12.86 -5.62
C ALA A 67 -15.95 -14.00 -4.71
N LYS A 68 -15.09 -14.50 -3.81
CA LYS A 68 -15.44 -15.57 -2.86
C LYS A 68 -16.53 -15.17 -1.85
N ILE A 69 -16.64 -13.91 -1.50
CA ILE A 69 -17.61 -13.42 -0.51
C ILE A 69 -18.84 -12.76 -1.16
N THR A 70 -18.85 -12.67 -2.49
CA THR A 70 -19.98 -12.15 -3.28
C THR A 70 -20.49 -13.22 -4.26
N SER A 71 -19.98 -13.23 -5.49
CA SER A 71 -20.27 -14.25 -6.50
C SER A 71 -19.05 -14.50 -7.38
N THR A 72 -18.73 -15.77 -7.61
CA THR A 72 -17.65 -16.18 -8.51
C THR A 72 -17.94 -15.93 -9.99
N ASP A 73 -19.19 -15.64 -10.34
CA ASP A 73 -19.62 -15.33 -11.72
C ASP A 73 -19.35 -13.88 -12.11
N ILE A 74 -18.97 -13.02 -11.13
CA ILE A 74 -18.62 -11.62 -11.38
C ILE A 74 -17.22 -11.57 -11.99
N PRO A 75 -17.04 -10.89 -13.15
CA PRO A 75 -15.73 -10.67 -13.74
C PRO A 75 -14.78 -9.97 -12.76
N LEU A 76 -13.54 -10.45 -12.66
CA LEU A 76 -12.57 -9.87 -11.72
C LEU A 76 -12.21 -8.44 -12.09
N GLU A 77 -12.28 -8.08 -13.35
CA GLU A 77 -12.06 -6.74 -13.88
C GLU A 77 -13.13 -5.76 -13.36
N ASP A 78 -14.38 -6.20 -13.23
CA ASP A 78 -15.47 -5.39 -12.67
C ASP A 78 -15.27 -5.16 -11.17
N ILE A 79 -14.84 -6.18 -10.45
CA ILE A 79 -14.44 -6.04 -9.03
C ILE A 79 -13.28 -5.06 -8.92
N GLN A 80 -12.25 -5.20 -9.77
CA GLN A 80 -11.10 -4.33 -9.78
C GLN A 80 -11.49 -2.86 -10.00
N GLN A 81 -12.36 -2.61 -10.98
CA GLN A 81 -12.85 -1.26 -11.28
C GLN A 81 -13.50 -0.62 -10.05
N VAL A 82 -14.42 -1.31 -9.39
CA VAL A 82 -15.13 -0.74 -8.23
C VAL A 82 -14.20 -0.57 -7.04
N VAL A 83 -13.38 -1.57 -6.72
CA VAL A 83 -12.56 -1.57 -5.50
C VAL A 83 -11.39 -0.60 -5.58
N TYR A 84 -10.80 -0.41 -6.77
CA TYR A 84 -9.54 0.34 -6.90
C TYR A 84 -9.63 1.62 -7.74
N HIS A 85 -10.54 1.67 -8.73
CA HIS A 85 -10.55 2.77 -9.69
C HIS A 85 -11.74 3.73 -9.54
N TRP A 86 -12.77 3.33 -8.78
CA TRP A 86 -13.87 4.26 -8.53
C TRP A 86 -13.49 5.26 -7.45
N GLU A 87 -13.78 6.53 -7.72
CA GLU A 87 -13.61 7.62 -6.78
C GLU A 87 -14.72 7.62 -5.72
N TYR A 88 -14.50 8.36 -4.64
CA TYR A 88 -15.38 8.39 -3.47
C TYR A 88 -16.83 8.71 -3.84
N ASP A 89 -17.06 9.74 -4.64
CA ASP A 89 -18.42 10.18 -5.04
C ASP A 89 -19.18 9.07 -5.79
N ARG A 90 -18.46 8.29 -6.62
CA ARG A 90 -19.06 7.17 -7.34
C ARG A 90 -19.39 6.01 -6.40
N LEU A 91 -18.59 5.76 -5.41
CA LEU A 91 -18.86 4.76 -4.36
C LEU A 91 -20.00 5.21 -3.45
N GLU A 92 -20.11 6.51 -3.14
CA GLU A 92 -21.22 7.07 -2.37
C GLU A 92 -22.55 6.90 -3.12
N LYS A 93 -22.56 7.18 -4.43
CA LYS A 93 -23.72 6.89 -5.28
C LYS A 93 -24.07 5.40 -5.29
N LEU A 94 -23.08 4.52 -5.44
CA LEU A 94 -23.29 3.07 -5.38
C LEU A 94 -23.94 2.65 -4.06
N HIS A 95 -23.47 3.20 -2.93
CA HIS A 95 -24.04 2.92 -1.63
C HIS A 95 -25.51 3.40 -1.55
N ALA A 96 -25.80 4.62 -1.99
CA ALA A 96 -27.15 5.15 -2.03
C ALA A 96 -28.09 4.29 -2.93
N ASP A 97 -27.60 3.84 -4.07
CA ASP A 97 -28.36 2.98 -4.99
C ASP A 97 -28.59 1.58 -4.40
N ALA A 98 -27.64 1.02 -3.66
CA ALA A 98 -27.79 -0.25 -2.94
C ALA A 98 -28.85 -0.12 -1.80
N VAL A 99 -28.83 0.98 -1.05
CA VAL A 99 -29.85 1.26 -0.02
C VAL A 99 -31.23 1.39 -0.64
N ALA A 100 -31.36 2.11 -1.75
CA ALA A 100 -32.64 2.36 -2.42
C ALA A 100 -33.14 1.17 -3.25
N GLY A 101 -32.27 0.21 -3.57
CA GLY A 101 -32.59 -0.91 -4.48
C GLY A 101 -32.90 -0.42 -5.89
N LYS A 102 -32.12 0.57 -6.38
CA LYS A 102 -32.30 1.20 -7.68
C LYS A 102 -31.68 0.38 -8.82
N GLU A 103 -31.88 0.91 -10.01
CA GLU A 103 -31.68 0.23 -11.29
C GLU A 103 -30.25 -0.27 -11.56
N LYS A 104 -30.21 -1.19 -12.54
CA LYS A 104 -29.07 -1.88 -13.12
C LYS A 104 -27.84 -0.99 -13.36
N ASN A 105 -26.69 -1.49 -13.00
CA ASN A 105 -25.39 -0.87 -13.29
C ASN A 105 -24.67 -1.67 -14.40
N ASP A 106 -23.90 -0.98 -15.25
CA ASP A 106 -23.15 -1.64 -16.34
C ASP A 106 -21.96 -2.48 -15.80
N ASN A 107 -21.45 -2.18 -14.60
CA ASN A 107 -20.45 -2.98 -13.93
C ASN A 107 -21.13 -4.11 -13.14
N ALA A 108 -20.80 -5.36 -13.43
CA ALA A 108 -21.46 -6.52 -12.85
C ALA A 108 -21.30 -6.62 -11.32
N PHE A 109 -20.19 -6.14 -10.75
CA PHE A 109 -20.00 -6.13 -9.30
C PHE A 109 -20.89 -5.08 -8.63
N ALA A 110 -20.97 -3.88 -9.19
CA ALA A 110 -21.87 -2.83 -8.70
C ALA A 110 -23.34 -3.24 -8.84
N ASP A 111 -23.72 -3.83 -9.97
CA ASP A 111 -25.09 -4.34 -10.20
C ASP A 111 -25.45 -5.42 -9.17
N TRP A 112 -24.53 -6.34 -8.89
CA TRP A 112 -24.72 -7.35 -7.87
C TRP A 112 -24.95 -6.73 -6.48
N LEU A 113 -24.11 -5.74 -6.08
CA LEU A 113 -24.24 -5.05 -4.80
C LEU A 113 -25.58 -4.32 -4.65
N ILE A 114 -26.09 -3.70 -5.73
CA ILE A 114 -27.39 -3.02 -5.76
C ILE A 114 -28.53 -4.03 -5.65
N ARG A 115 -28.49 -5.10 -6.43
CA ARG A 115 -29.51 -6.14 -6.46
C ARG A 115 -29.65 -6.86 -5.13
N GLU A 116 -28.52 -7.21 -4.50
CA GLU A 116 -28.49 -7.87 -3.19
C GLU A 116 -28.70 -6.88 -2.04
N LYS A 117 -28.77 -5.57 -2.33
CA LYS A 117 -28.86 -4.49 -1.33
C LYS A 117 -27.73 -4.58 -0.31
N ASP A 118 -26.53 -4.91 -0.76
CA ASP A 118 -25.37 -5.17 0.09
C ASP A 118 -24.76 -3.86 0.62
N THR A 119 -25.41 -3.28 1.62
CA THR A 119 -24.93 -2.05 2.27
C THR A 119 -23.70 -2.29 3.14
N GLU A 120 -23.43 -3.52 3.53
CA GLU A 120 -22.25 -3.88 4.32
C GLU A 120 -20.96 -3.71 3.49
N ILE A 121 -20.92 -4.25 2.26
CA ILE A 121 -19.78 -4.10 1.37
C ILE A 121 -19.65 -2.65 0.91
N THR A 122 -20.73 -2.00 0.50
CA THR A 122 -20.64 -0.63 0.00
C THR A 122 -20.20 0.36 1.08
N SER A 123 -20.63 0.20 2.35
CA SER A 123 -20.12 0.98 3.49
C SER A 123 -18.64 0.74 3.73
N PHE A 124 -18.19 -0.51 3.62
CA PHE A 124 -16.76 -0.83 3.74
C PHE A 124 -15.94 -0.18 2.62
N LEU A 125 -16.43 -0.20 1.37
CA LEU A 125 -15.72 0.42 0.25
C LEU A 125 -15.55 1.93 0.44
N LEU A 126 -16.56 2.62 0.96
CA LEU A 126 -16.47 4.04 1.33
C LEU A 126 -15.40 4.28 2.40
N LEU A 127 -15.42 3.49 3.47
CA LEU A 127 -14.43 3.61 4.54
C LEU A 127 -13.01 3.34 4.04
N ALA A 128 -12.83 2.33 3.19
CA ALA A 128 -11.53 1.99 2.61
C ALA A 128 -11.02 3.09 1.68
N LYS A 129 -11.89 3.69 0.85
CA LYS A 129 -11.53 4.80 -0.04
C LYS A 129 -11.20 6.06 0.75
N GLN A 130 -11.94 6.38 1.80
CA GLN A 130 -11.64 7.49 2.70
C GLN A 130 -10.25 7.33 3.34
N CYS A 131 -9.93 6.12 3.84
CA CYS A 131 -8.62 5.82 4.40
C CYS A 131 -7.49 5.99 3.36
N GLU A 132 -7.73 5.54 2.14
CA GLU A 132 -6.81 5.68 1.01
C GLU A 132 -6.50 7.15 0.71
N GLN A 133 -7.54 7.95 0.47
CA GLN A 133 -7.40 9.35 0.10
C GLN A 133 -6.72 10.17 1.20
N THR A 134 -7.07 9.94 2.47
CA THR A 134 -6.45 10.62 3.60
C THR A 134 -4.96 10.30 3.70
N ARG A 135 -4.58 9.03 3.52
CA ARG A 135 -3.16 8.62 3.50
C ARG A 135 -2.39 9.17 2.31
N ALA A 136 -3.01 9.22 1.13
CA ALA A 136 -2.39 9.78 -0.07
C ALA A 136 -2.01 11.26 0.15
N LYS A 137 -2.87 12.05 0.78
CA LYS A 137 -2.57 13.44 1.17
C LYS A 137 -1.36 13.53 2.11
N GLN A 138 -1.28 12.68 3.12
CA GLN A 138 -0.14 12.65 4.05
C GLN A 138 1.19 12.30 3.37
N CYS A 139 1.18 11.35 2.43
CA CYS A 139 2.40 10.91 1.74
C CYS A 139 2.84 11.85 0.62
N SER A 140 1.96 12.70 0.09
CA SER A 140 2.28 13.69 -0.94
C SER A 140 2.98 14.93 -0.39
N ALA A 141 2.88 15.18 0.89
CA ALA A 141 3.51 16.32 1.57
C ALA A 141 5.02 16.08 1.83
N TRP A 142 5.79 15.88 0.74
CA TRP A 142 7.24 15.64 0.79
C TRP A 142 8.03 16.76 1.50
N TYR A 143 7.62 18.02 1.33
CA TYR A 143 8.37 19.17 1.84
C TYR A 143 7.97 19.60 3.25
N TYR A 144 6.72 19.35 3.63
CA TYR A 144 6.19 19.72 4.95
C TYR A 144 5.20 18.63 5.35
N PRO A 145 5.62 17.65 6.15
CA PRO A 145 4.67 16.70 6.73
C PRO A 145 3.84 17.43 7.78
N VAL A 146 2.97 18.31 7.35
CA VAL A 146 1.91 18.86 8.18
C VAL A 146 0.86 17.77 8.24
N GLN A 147 0.90 16.95 9.29
CA GLN A 147 -0.30 16.24 9.69
C GLN A 147 -1.30 17.34 10.07
N GLY A 148 -2.21 17.63 9.17
CA GLY A 148 -3.31 18.52 9.49
C GLY A 148 -4.19 17.90 10.55
N ASP A 149 -4.72 18.68 11.46
CA ASP A 149 -5.67 18.19 12.47
C ASP A 149 -6.88 17.51 11.82
N GLU A 150 -7.25 17.94 10.62
CA GLU A 150 -8.34 17.37 9.83
C GLU A 150 -8.07 15.93 9.38
N GLU A 151 -6.88 15.63 8.82
CA GLU A 151 -6.51 14.28 8.41
C GLU A 151 -6.43 13.34 9.60
N ASN A 152 -5.92 13.80 10.73
CA ASN A 152 -5.88 13.00 11.97
C ASN A 152 -7.29 12.71 12.49
N THR A 153 -8.20 13.67 12.41
CA THR A 153 -9.60 13.47 12.79
C THR A 153 -10.27 12.41 11.92
N LEU A 154 -10.12 12.51 10.59
CA LEU A 154 -10.66 11.52 9.66
C LEU A 154 -10.10 10.11 9.88
N LEU A 155 -8.80 9.99 10.15
CA LEU A 155 -8.19 8.69 10.45
C LEU A 155 -8.69 8.12 11.78
N THR A 156 -8.90 8.96 12.78
CA THR A 156 -9.49 8.55 14.07
C THR A 156 -10.91 8.05 13.89
N GLU A 157 -11.73 8.74 13.10
CA GLU A 157 -13.08 8.27 12.76
C GLU A 157 -13.06 6.91 12.05
N ILE A 158 -12.11 6.67 11.16
CA ILE A 158 -11.95 5.38 10.49
C ILE A 158 -11.63 4.28 11.50
N VAL A 159 -10.75 4.55 12.48
CA VAL A 159 -10.43 3.60 13.55
C VAL A 159 -11.69 3.25 14.34
N GLU A 160 -12.47 4.25 14.75
CA GLU A 160 -13.68 4.03 15.55
C GLU A 160 -14.76 3.28 14.76
N LYS A 161 -15.06 3.68 13.52
CA LYS A 161 -15.99 2.96 12.63
C LYS A 161 -15.56 1.50 12.42
N ALA A 162 -14.26 1.25 12.30
CA ALA A 162 -13.73 -0.11 12.15
C ALA A 162 -13.82 -0.93 13.45
N LYS A 163 -13.71 -0.30 14.62
CA LYS A 163 -13.94 -0.94 15.93
C LYS A 163 -15.42 -1.29 16.16
N GLU A 164 -16.32 -0.46 15.67
CA GLU A 164 -17.76 -0.65 15.79
C GLU A 164 -18.30 -1.81 14.96
N TYR A 165 -17.59 -2.19 13.90
CA TYR A 165 -18.01 -3.29 13.06
C TYR A 165 -18.02 -4.62 13.83
N LYS A 166 -19.21 -5.25 13.90
CA LYS A 166 -19.45 -6.52 14.62
C LYS A 166 -19.73 -7.72 13.70
N GLY A 167 -19.80 -7.48 12.38
CA GLY A 167 -19.99 -8.52 11.40
C GLY A 167 -18.78 -9.47 11.32
N LYS A 168 -19.03 -10.67 10.78
CA LYS A 168 -17.95 -11.66 10.56
C LYS A 168 -17.39 -11.61 9.15
N ARG A 169 -18.22 -11.26 8.16
CA ARG A 169 -17.93 -11.36 6.74
C ARG A 169 -16.76 -10.49 6.31
N LEU A 170 -16.68 -9.25 6.82
CA LEU A 170 -15.65 -8.27 6.49
C LEU A 170 -14.70 -7.97 7.65
N PHE A 171 -14.68 -8.81 8.69
CA PHE A 171 -13.89 -8.59 9.91
C PHE A 171 -12.41 -8.35 9.59
N ASP A 172 -11.83 -9.18 8.72
CA ASP A 172 -10.43 -9.08 8.29
C ASP A 172 -10.16 -7.73 7.63
N ARG A 173 -11.07 -7.30 6.77
CA ARG A 173 -10.96 -6.08 5.99
C ARG A 173 -11.10 -4.82 6.84
N TYR A 174 -12.06 -4.80 7.76
CA TYR A 174 -12.20 -3.70 8.72
C TYR A 174 -10.99 -3.63 9.67
N THR A 175 -10.49 -4.77 10.14
CA THR A 175 -9.27 -4.82 10.95
C THR A 175 -8.06 -4.28 10.18
N LEU A 176 -7.90 -4.63 8.90
CA LEU A 176 -6.86 -4.07 8.06
C LEU A 176 -6.95 -2.54 7.92
N GLN A 177 -8.15 -1.99 7.68
CA GLN A 177 -8.31 -0.53 7.57
C GLN A 177 -8.00 0.18 8.90
N MET A 178 -8.40 -0.40 10.03
CA MET A 178 -8.04 0.11 11.35
C MET A 178 -6.51 0.15 11.54
N MET A 179 -5.81 -0.93 11.21
CA MET A 179 -4.34 -0.98 11.31
C MET A 179 -3.68 0.04 10.38
N ARG A 180 -4.19 0.23 9.16
CA ARG A 180 -3.72 1.26 8.22
C ARG A 180 -3.86 2.67 8.79
N ALA A 181 -5.02 2.99 9.36
CA ALA A 181 -5.27 4.28 9.99
C ALA A 181 -4.36 4.52 11.20
N LEU A 182 -4.19 3.51 12.07
CA LEU A 182 -3.31 3.59 13.25
C LEU A 182 -1.85 3.82 12.87
N ILE A 183 -1.34 3.19 11.81
CA ILE A 183 0.02 3.45 11.29
C ILE A 183 0.14 4.90 10.82
N SER A 184 -0.86 5.41 10.11
CA SER A 184 -0.87 6.81 9.63
C SER A 184 -0.94 7.81 10.78
N LEU A 185 -1.66 7.48 11.86
CA LEU A 185 -1.70 8.23 13.11
C LEU A 185 -0.43 8.07 13.97
N ARG A 186 0.55 7.26 13.55
CA ARG A 186 1.75 6.90 14.30
C ARG A 186 1.45 6.20 15.65
N GLN A 187 0.28 5.59 15.77
CA GLN A 187 -0.14 4.82 16.95
C GLN A 187 0.33 3.36 16.83
N TYR A 188 1.66 3.19 16.75
CA TYR A 188 2.27 1.90 16.42
C TYR A 188 1.99 0.80 17.46
N ASN A 189 2.02 1.13 18.75
CA ASN A 189 1.72 0.17 19.81
C ASN A 189 0.28 -0.30 19.75
N GLU A 190 -0.68 0.59 19.45
CA GLU A 190 -2.08 0.21 19.32
C GLU A 190 -2.29 -0.67 18.08
N CYS A 191 -1.64 -0.35 16.95
CA CYS A 191 -1.64 -1.22 15.78
C CYS A 191 -1.14 -2.64 16.10
N LEU A 192 -0.08 -2.76 16.89
CA LEU A 192 0.47 -4.05 17.33
C LEU A 192 -0.49 -4.80 18.26
N ASN A 193 -1.15 -4.11 19.18
CA ASN A 193 -2.15 -4.71 20.06
C ASN A 193 -3.30 -5.31 19.23
N ILE A 194 -3.84 -4.55 18.26
CA ILE A 194 -4.87 -5.05 17.35
C ILE A 194 -4.39 -6.27 16.56
N TRP A 195 -3.16 -6.25 16.05
CA TRP A 195 -2.59 -7.40 15.35
C TRP A 195 -2.51 -8.63 16.27
N LEU A 196 -1.96 -8.49 17.47
CA LEU A 196 -1.79 -9.60 18.42
C LEU A 196 -3.12 -10.21 18.85
N GLU A 197 -4.14 -9.38 19.05
CA GLU A 197 -5.49 -9.81 19.43
C GLU A 197 -6.21 -10.52 18.29
N ARG A 198 -6.02 -10.05 17.04
CA ARG A 198 -6.88 -10.44 15.91
C ARG A 198 -6.21 -11.32 14.87
N LYS A 199 -4.87 -11.51 14.90
CA LYS A 199 -4.12 -12.28 13.89
C LYS A 199 -4.64 -13.70 13.65
N ASN A 200 -5.19 -14.35 14.66
CA ASN A 200 -5.71 -15.72 14.55
C ASN A 200 -7.11 -15.80 13.92
N PHE A 201 -7.76 -14.66 13.72
CA PHE A 201 -9.08 -14.57 13.10
C PHE A 201 -9.02 -14.23 11.62
N PHE A 202 -7.83 -13.87 11.09
CA PHE A 202 -7.67 -13.62 9.66
C PHE A 202 -7.77 -14.92 8.87
N HIS A 203 -8.45 -14.84 7.74
CA HIS A 203 -8.37 -15.89 6.73
C HIS A 203 -7.06 -15.79 5.98
N LYS A 204 -6.39 -16.94 5.78
CA LYS A 204 -5.12 -16.99 5.04
C LYS A 204 -5.29 -16.41 3.64
N GLY A 205 -4.42 -15.48 3.29
CA GLY A 205 -4.40 -14.85 1.98
C GLY A 205 -3.90 -13.43 2.00
N VAL A 206 -4.21 -12.71 0.92
CA VAL A 206 -3.68 -11.36 0.68
C VAL A 206 -4.02 -10.36 1.79
N ILE A 207 -5.21 -10.45 2.40
CA ILE A 207 -5.62 -9.52 3.46
C ILE A 207 -4.82 -9.77 4.75
N GLU A 208 -4.59 -11.02 5.13
CA GLU A 208 -3.71 -11.36 6.26
C GLU A 208 -2.27 -10.88 6.02
N GLU A 209 -1.73 -11.10 4.82
CA GLU A 209 -0.38 -10.67 4.47
C GLU A 209 -0.24 -9.15 4.53
N MET A 210 -1.23 -8.40 4.04
CA MET A 210 -1.26 -6.94 4.18
C MET A 210 -1.28 -6.52 5.65
N ALA A 211 -2.14 -7.09 6.47
CA ALA A 211 -2.22 -6.78 7.89
C ALA A 211 -0.89 -7.11 8.60
N LYS A 212 -0.25 -8.21 8.24
CA LYS A 212 1.07 -8.61 8.73
C LYS A 212 2.14 -7.60 8.35
N ASN A 213 2.10 -7.05 7.13
CA ASN A 213 3.01 -5.99 6.71
C ASN A 213 2.81 -4.70 7.52
N TYR A 214 1.58 -4.32 7.84
CA TYR A 214 1.32 -3.17 8.73
C TYR A 214 1.84 -3.41 10.14
N ALA A 215 1.68 -4.61 10.69
CA ALA A 215 2.25 -4.97 11.98
C ALA A 215 3.80 -4.96 11.94
N ALA A 216 4.39 -5.46 10.86
CA ALA A 216 5.85 -5.39 10.65
C ALA A 216 6.35 -3.95 10.60
N GLY A 217 5.62 -3.06 9.90
CA GLY A 217 5.90 -1.64 9.87
C GLY A 217 5.81 -0.97 11.24
N ALA A 218 4.82 -1.35 12.05
CA ALA A 218 4.73 -0.88 13.43
C ALA A 218 5.94 -1.32 14.26
N TYR A 219 6.37 -2.59 14.15
CA TYR A 219 7.61 -3.06 14.79
C TYR A 219 8.85 -2.29 14.33
N TYR A 220 8.95 -1.98 13.04
CA TYR A 220 10.04 -1.16 12.50
C TYR A 220 10.09 0.22 13.16
N HIS A 221 8.95 0.89 13.28
CA HIS A 221 8.87 2.24 13.85
C HIS A 221 9.18 2.29 15.36
N ILE A 222 8.83 1.26 16.12
CA ILE A 222 9.19 1.18 17.56
C ILE A 222 10.60 0.64 17.81
N GLY A 223 11.38 0.35 16.74
CA GLY A 223 12.77 -0.10 16.86
C GLY A 223 12.96 -1.61 17.00
N GLU A 224 11.90 -2.40 16.96
CA GLU A 224 11.96 -3.87 17.02
C GLU A 224 12.33 -4.48 15.65
N ILE A 225 13.49 -4.08 15.13
CA ILE A 225 13.91 -4.32 13.73
C ILE A 225 13.96 -5.82 13.39
N THR A 226 14.44 -6.65 14.32
CA THR A 226 14.52 -8.11 14.09
C THR A 226 13.13 -8.73 13.86
N LYS A 227 12.10 -8.28 14.61
CA LYS A 227 10.73 -8.74 14.42
C LYS A 227 10.16 -8.24 13.10
N ALA A 228 10.35 -6.96 12.79
CA ALA A 228 9.92 -6.36 11.53
C ALA A 228 10.52 -7.10 10.34
N LYS A 229 11.84 -7.29 10.33
CA LYS A 229 12.57 -7.99 9.27
C LYS A 229 12.03 -9.40 9.03
N ARG A 230 11.83 -10.19 10.10
CA ARG A 230 11.26 -11.53 10.00
C ARG A 230 9.87 -11.51 9.35
N MET A 231 9.00 -10.62 9.78
CA MET A 231 7.64 -10.53 9.24
C MET A 231 7.64 -10.07 7.78
N PHE A 232 8.46 -9.10 7.38
CA PHE A 232 8.61 -8.70 5.98
C PHE A 232 9.18 -9.83 5.11
N THR A 233 10.09 -10.65 5.65
CA THR A 233 10.55 -11.87 4.97
C THR A 233 9.40 -12.84 4.75
N GLU A 234 8.58 -13.08 5.77
CA GLU A 234 7.45 -14.00 5.69
C GLU A 234 6.37 -13.55 4.70
N THR A 235 6.15 -12.24 4.53
CA THR A 235 5.20 -11.68 3.56
C THR A 235 5.85 -11.39 2.21
N GLY A 236 7.18 -11.38 2.13
CA GLY A 236 7.95 -11.06 0.94
C GLY A 236 7.93 -9.58 0.56
N ASP A 237 7.75 -8.70 1.52
CA ASP A 237 7.95 -7.26 1.31
C ASP A 237 9.45 -6.94 1.35
N ILE A 238 10.09 -7.11 0.19
CA ILE A 238 11.54 -6.93 0.02
C ILE A 238 11.98 -5.51 0.34
N VAL A 239 11.20 -4.52 -0.06
CA VAL A 239 11.56 -3.11 0.15
C VAL A 239 11.63 -2.79 1.62
N SER A 240 10.58 -3.15 2.36
CA SER A 240 10.54 -2.92 3.79
C SER A 240 11.59 -3.75 4.53
N TYR A 241 11.92 -4.95 4.02
CA TYR A 241 13.06 -5.73 4.51
C TYR A 241 14.39 -4.97 4.36
N VAL A 242 14.64 -4.36 3.19
CA VAL A 242 15.85 -3.56 2.95
C VAL A 242 15.94 -2.36 3.88
N PHE A 243 14.83 -1.67 4.18
CA PHE A 243 14.83 -0.62 5.19
C PHE A 243 15.25 -1.13 6.57
N CYS A 244 14.83 -2.34 6.94
CA CYS A 244 15.30 -2.97 8.18
C CYS A 244 16.82 -3.21 8.16
N MET A 245 17.36 -3.69 7.04
CA MET A 245 18.80 -3.92 6.86
C MET A 245 19.58 -2.60 6.96
N ASN A 246 19.13 -1.55 6.29
CA ASN A 246 19.75 -0.23 6.34
C ASN A 246 19.78 0.32 7.78
N LYS A 247 18.70 0.13 8.53
CA LYS A 247 18.63 0.57 9.93
C LYS A 247 19.56 -0.20 10.85
N GLU A 248 19.93 -1.44 10.50
CA GLU A 248 20.96 -2.23 11.18
C GLU A 248 22.40 -1.84 10.75
N GLY A 249 22.55 -0.85 9.85
CA GLY A 249 23.85 -0.45 9.30
C GLY A 249 24.45 -1.45 8.31
N LYS A 250 23.63 -2.33 7.77
CA LYS A 250 24.03 -3.32 6.75
C LYS A 250 23.69 -2.78 5.38
N THR A 251 24.66 -2.79 4.48
CA THR A 251 24.40 -2.54 3.06
C THR A 251 23.58 -3.69 2.48
N TYR A 252 22.56 -3.35 1.74
CA TYR A 252 21.79 -4.33 0.98
C TYR A 252 22.66 -4.91 -0.12
N ASP A 253 22.76 -6.22 -0.16
CA ASP A 253 23.34 -6.97 -1.26
C ASP A 253 22.24 -7.81 -1.93
N SER A 254 22.21 -7.76 -3.26
CA SER A 254 21.31 -8.58 -4.06
C SER A 254 21.49 -10.09 -3.80
N TYR A 255 22.70 -10.50 -3.40
CA TYR A 255 23.01 -11.88 -3.02
C TYR A 255 22.20 -12.33 -1.79
N ASP A 256 22.01 -11.46 -0.79
CA ASP A 256 21.27 -11.80 0.43
C ASP A 256 19.78 -12.08 0.17
N MET A 257 19.23 -11.47 -0.86
CA MET A 257 17.82 -11.63 -1.22
C MET A 257 17.55 -12.88 -2.06
N LEU A 258 18.52 -13.35 -2.82
CA LEU A 258 18.35 -14.50 -3.71
C LEU A 258 17.92 -15.78 -2.96
N PRO A 259 18.56 -16.18 -1.85
CA PRO A 259 18.13 -17.34 -1.08
C PRO A 259 16.72 -17.21 -0.49
N ILE A 260 16.37 -16.01 -0.02
CA ILE A 260 15.06 -15.73 0.57
C ILE A 260 13.95 -15.90 -0.47
N LEU A 261 14.16 -15.34 -1.67
CA LEU A 261 13.25 -15.48 -2.80
C LEU A 261 13.14 -16.94 -3.26
N TYR A 262 14.28 -17.60 -3.43
CA TYR A 262 14.33 -18.98 -3.93
C TYR A 262 13.65 -19.96 -2.97
N GLN A 263 13.85 -19.84 -1.67
CA GLN A 263 13.22 -20.71 -0.68
C GLN A 263 11.70 -20.60 -0.68
N ARG A 264 11.19 -19.42 -1.01
CA ARG A 264 9.75 -19.15 -0.95
C ARG A 264 9.03 -19.50 -2.24
N GLU A 265 9.57 -19.06 -3.39
CA GLU A 265 8.99 -19.31 -4.71
C GLU A 265 10.10 -19.56 -5.75
N PRO A 266 10.57 -20.80 -5.87
CA PRO A 266 11.70 -21.13 -6.75
C PRO A 266 11.46 -20.85 -8.23
N ASN A 267 10.20 -20.66 -8.65
CA ASN A 267 9.82 -20.34 -10.03
C ASN A 267 9.46 -18.86 -10.26
N ASP A 268 9.73 -17.98 -9.27
CA ASP A 268 9.42 -16.57 -9.40
C ASP A 268 10.31 -15.91 -10.48
N LYS A 269 9.69 -15.26 -11.45
CA LYS A 269 10.40 -14.54 -12.53
C LYS A 269 11.33 -13.45 -12.01
N ARG A 270 11.07 -12.92 -10.80
CA ARG A 270 11.95 -11.93 -10.15
C ARG A 270 13.31 -12.51 -9.76
N LEU A 271 13.41 -13.81 -9.50
CA LEU A 271 14.70 -14.48 -9.32
C LEU A 271 15.60 -14.27 -10.53
N PHE A 272 15.05 -14.38 -11.73
CA PHE A 272 15.80 -14.15 -12.96
C PHE A 272 16.31 -12.71 -13.06
N HIS A 273 15.48 -11.72 -12.75
CA HIS A 273 15.90 -10.32 -12.74
C HIS A 273 16.94 -10.03 -11.66
N LEU A 274 16.79 -10.63 -10.47
CA LEU A 274 17.75 -10.49 -9.40
C LEU A 274 19.10 -11.12 -9.79
N MET A 275 19.08 -12.30 -10.38
CA MET A 275 20.28 -12.97 -10.92
C MET A 275 20.93 -12.14 -12.04
N GLN A 276 20.16 -11.55 -12.95
CA GLN A 276 20.71 -10.67 -14.00
C GLN A 276 21.39 -9.44 -13.39
N ASN A 277 20.81 -8.83 -12.37
CA ASN A 277 21.41 -7.70 -11.67
C ASN A 277 22.74 -8.10 -11.01
N ILE A 278 22.78 -9.25 -10.34
CA ILE A 278 24.02 -9.81 -9.75
C ILE A 278 25.09 -9.98 -10.82
N ILE A 279 24.77 -10.65 -11.92
CA ILE A 279 25.73 -10.90 -13.02
C ILE A 279 26.20 -9.61 -13.67
N HIS A 280 25.35 -8.59 -13.75
CA HIS A 280 25.73 -7.30 -14.34
C HIS A 280 26.68 -6.54 -13.43
N TYR A 281 26.47 -6.55 -12.13
CA TYR A 281 27.36 -5.94 -11.14
C TYR A 281 28.75 -6.60 -11.11
N ASP A 282 28.81 -7.94 -11.17
CA ASP A 282 30.08 -8.68 -11.17
C ASP A 282 30.91 -8.48 -12.46
N ARG A 283 30.32 -7.94 -13.53
CA ARG A 283 31.04 -7.62 -14.77
C ARG A 283 31.62 -6.21 -14.82
N GLU A 284 31.23 -5.34 -13.91
CA GLU A 284 31.72 -3.96 -13.83
C GLU A 284 32.88 -3.80 -12.81
N ILE A 285 33.24 -4.88 -12.10
CA ILE A 285 34.41 -4.97 -11.21
C ILE A 285 35.54 -5.69 -11.97
#